data_59bafd60c1c64561504f3d59dab8c3c5
#
_entry.id   59bafd60c1c64561504f3d59dab8c3c5
#
_cell.length_a   1.000
_cell.length_b   1.000
_cell.length_c   1.000
_cell.angle_alpha   90.00
_cell.angle_beta   90.00
_cell.angle_gamma   90.00
#
_symmetry.space_group_name_H-M   'P 1'
#
loop_
_entity.id
_entity.type
_entity.pdbx_description
1 polymer ?
#
loop_
_entity_poly.entity_id
_entity_poly.type
_entity_poly.pdbx_seq_one_letter_code
_entity_poly.pdbx_strand_id
1 'polypeptide(L)'
;MSLKKIFIVFTIVATYFILNYTFLSNEGYISMEEYIESTKDEFSYEIEEIIYNDEWTGYHIKMISGEWLDNKKVSEVNWWHNVDIIIPKEVKTSSGIMFIDNGVSSEN
;
A
#
# COMPACT_ATOMS: atom_id res chain seq x y z
N MET A 1 13.48 -38.93 38.37
CA MET A 1 12.35 -38.86 37.41
C MET A 1 12.53 -39.98 36.39
N SER A 2 11.50 -40.72 36.04
CA SER A 2 11.68 -41.84 35.11
C SER A 2 11.94 -41.32 33.67
N LEU A 3 12.75 -42.03 32.90
CA LEU A 3 13.15 -41.66 31.53
C LEU A 3 11.92 -41.37 30.63
N LYS A 4 10.82 -42.10 30.85
CA LYS A 4 9.53 -41.87 30.16
C LYS A 4 8.93 -40.49 30.47
N LYS A 5 9.01 -40.03 31.73
CA LYS A 5 8.49 -38.69 32.12
C LYS A 5 9.36 -37.58 31.51
N ILE A 6 10.67 -37.76 31.44
CA ILE A 6 11.59 -36.81 30.81
C ILE A 6 11.24 -36.68 29.30
N PHE A 7 11.03 -37.81 28.63
CA PHE A 7 10.71 -37.82 27.22
C PHE A 7 9.38 -37.10 26.92
N ILE A 8 8.33 -37.35 27.74
CA ILE A 8 7.03 -36.68 27.61
C ILE A 8 7.16 -35.17 27.77
N VAL A 9 7.88 -34.70 28.79
CA VAL A 9 8.11 -33.26 29.02
C VAL A 9 8.84 -32.64 27.83
N PHE A 10 9.90 -33.31 27.35
CA PHE A 10 10.66 -32.81 26.19
C PHE A 10 9.80 -32.70 24.95
N THR A 11 8.93 -33.69 24.67
CA THR A 11 8.01 -33.67 23.53
C THR A 11 7.02 -32.50 23.64
N ILE A 12 6.44 -32.28 24.82
CA ILE A 12 5.49 -31.16 25.03
C ILE A 12 6.18 -29.80 24.79
N VAL A 13 7.39 -29.63 25.32
CA VAL A 13 8.17 -28.39 25.15
C VAL A 13 8.52 -28.18 23.66
N ALA A 14 8.99 -29.22 22.99
CA ALA A 14 9.32 -29.14 21.57
C ALA A 14 8.10 -28.80 20.71
N THR A 15 6.96 -29.42 20.98
CA THR A 15 5.69 -29.11 20.28
C THR A 15 5.25 -27.67 20.51
N TYR A 16 5.37 -27.18 21.74
CA TYR A 16 5.07 -25.78 22.08
C TYR A 16 5.97 -24.81 21.29
N PHE A 17 7.26 -25.06 21.21
CA PHE A 17 8.17 -24.22 20.42
C PHE A 17 7.89 -24.27 18.93
N ILE A 18 7.58 -25.43 18.38
CA ILE A 18 7.22 -25.60 16.97
C ILE A 18 5.94 -24.82 16.65
N LEU A 19 4.90 -24.95 17.48
CA LEU A 19 3.63 -24.23 17.29
C LEU A 19 3.82 -22.71 17.36
N ASN A 20 4.61 -22.21 18.32
CA ASN A 20 4.90 -20.79 18.41
C ASN A 20 5.74 -20.31 17.23
N TYR A 21 6.72 -21.08 16.79
CA TYR A 21 7.53 -20.72 15.62
C TYR A 21 6.68 -20.64 14.34
N THR A 22 5.80 -21.60 14.11
CA THR A 22 4.89 -21.58 12.95
C THR A 22 3.88 -20.44 13.04
N PHE A 23 3.42 -20.09 14.23
CA PHE A 23 2.52 -18.95 14.43
C PHE A 23 3.21 -17.61 14.19
N LEU A 24 4.45 -17.43 14.67
CA LEU A 24 5.26 -16.23 14.47
C LEU A 24 5.80 -16.08 13.04
N SER A 25 6.04 -17.19 12.33
CA SER A 25 6.49 -17.15 10.94
C SER A 25 5.36 -16.94 9.94
N ASN A 26 4.13 -16.94 10.39
CA ASN A 26 2.92 -16.71 9.57
C ASN A 26 2.43 -15.26 9.66
N GLU A 27 3.27 -14.30 10.02
CA GLU A 27 3.04 -12.91 9.62
C GLU A 27 3.25 -12.86 8.10
N GLY A 28 2.14 -13.05 7.41
CA GLY A 28 2.11 -13.32 5.98
C GLY A 28 2.67 -12.13 5.20
N TYR A 29 3.78 -12.35 4.54
CA TYR A 29 4.15 -11.51 3.40
C TYR A 29 3.10 -11.77 2.32
N ILE A 30 2.22 -10.80 2.10
CA ILE A 30 1.34 -10.81 0.95
C ILE A 30 2.13 -10.36 -0.29
N SER A 31 1.82 -10.92 -1.45
CA SER A 31 2.42 -10.45 -2.70
C SER A 31 1.94 -9.02 -3.02
N MET A 32 2.65 -8.32 -3.90
CA MET A 32 2.23 -7.00 -4.36
C MET A 32 0.85 -7.06 -5.03
N GLU A 33 0.59 -8.10 -5.82
CA GLU A 33 -0.68 -8.31 -6.49
C GLU A 33 -1.82 -8.51 -5.48
N GLU A 34 -1.59 -9.31 -4.45
CA GLU A 34 -2.56 -9.56 -3.39
C GLU A 34 -2.83 -8.30 -2.56
N TYR A 35 -1.79 -7.51 -2.28
CA TYR A 35 -1.94 -6.21 -1.62
C TYR A 35 -2.79 -5.25 -2.44
N ILE A 36 -2.49 -5.06 -3.73
CA ILE A 36 -3.25 -4.19 -4.63
C ILE A 36 -4.71 -4.65 -4.72
N GLU A 37 -4.97 -5.95 -4.84
CA GLU A 37 -6.33 -6.49 -4.90
C GLU A 37 -7.10 -6.26 -3.59
N SER A 38 -6.44 -6.36 -2.44
CA SER A 38 -7.06 -6.15 -1.14
C SER A 38 -7.41 -4.69 -0.84
N THR A 39 -6.70 -3.74 -1.44
CA THR A 39 -6.86 -2.29 -1.20
C THR A 39 -7.55 -1.54 -2.34
N LYS A 40 -7.92 -2.20 -3.42
CA LYS A 40 -8.49 -1.55 -4.61
C LYS A 40 -9.76 -0.73 -4.34
N ASP A 41 -10.57 -1.12 -3.37
CA ASP A 41 -11.82 -0.45 -3.01
C ASP A 41 -11.58 0.83 -2.20
N GLU A 42 -10.36 1.03 -1.68
CA GLU A 42 -9.94 2.24 -0.96
C GLU A 42 -9.45 3.33 -1.92
N PHE A 43 -9.13 2.95 -3.17
CA PHE A 43 -8.68 3.89 -4.19
C PHE A 43 -9.84 4.72 -4.72
N SER A 44 -9.64 6.03 -4.76
CA SER A 44 -10.58 6.96 -5.39
C SER A 44 -9.85 8.17 -5.96
N TYR A 45 -10.49 8.89 -6.86
CA TYR A 45 -9.96 10.14 -7.36
C TYR A 45 -11.07 11.13 -7.71
N GLU A 46 -10.74 12.42 -7.66
CA GLU A 46 -11.59 13.52 -8.06
C GLU A 46 -10.79 14.43 -9.00
N ILE A 47 -11.40 14.84 -10.10
CA ILE A 47 -10.81 15.84 -11.00
C ILE A 47 -11.24 17.22 -10.47
N GLU A 48 -10.29 17.93 -9.87
CA GLU A 48 -10.54 19.25 -9.28
C GLU A 48 -10.55 20.35 -10.33
N GLU A 49 -9.70 20.23 -11.37
CA GLU A 49 -9.60 21.22 -12.43
C GLU A 49 -9.25 20.58 -13.78
N ILE A 50 -9.81 21.15 -14.85
CA ILE A 50 -9.42 20.81 -16.22
C ILE A 50 -8.96 22.09 -16.91
N ILE A 51 -7.72 22.10 -17.37
CA ILE A 51 -7.09 23.22 -18.05
C ILE A 51 -7.05 22.91 -19.56
N TYR A 52 -7.64 23.76 -20.35
CA TYR A 52 -7.62 23.64 -21.81
C TYR A 52 -6.62 24.63 -22.42
N ASN A 53 -5.77 24.11 -23.27
CA ASN A 53 -4.84 24.90 -24.07
C ASN A 53 -4.89 24.47 -25.52
N ASP A 54 -4.36 25.26 -26.44
CA ASP A 54 -4.36 24.94 -27.87
C ASP A 54 -3.51 23.70 -28.21
N GLU A 55 -2.49 23.41 -27.39
CA GLU A 55 -1.53 22.34 -27.62
C GLU A 55 -1.77 21.10 -26.75
N TRP A 56 -2.41 21.25 -25.57
CA TRP A 56 -2.60 20.18 -24.60
C TRP A 56 -3.85 20.38 -23.76
N THR A 57 -4.25 19.34 -23.05
CA THR A 57 -5.27 19.39 -21.98
C THR A 57 -4.62 18.90 -20.69
N GLY A 58 -4.76 19.68 -19.62
CA GLY A 58 -4.28 19.33 -18.28
C GLY A 58 -5.43 18.93 -17.36
N TYR A 59 -5.18 17.98 -16.50
CA TYR A 59 -6.09 17.54 -15.44
C TYR A 59 -5.37 17.64 -14.11
N HIS A 60 -5.95 18.42 -13.19
CA HIS A 60 -5.53 18.42 -11.80
C HIS A 60 -6.44 17.49 -11.01
N ILE A 61 -5.86 16.49 -10.38
CA ILE A 61 -6.58 15.37 -9.78
C ILE A 61 -6.14 15.22 -8.33
N LYS A 62 -7.09 15.17 -7.40
CA LYS A 62 -6.87 14.68 -6.05
C LYS A 62 -7.14 13.18 -6.03
N MET A 63 -6.12 12.40 -5.71
CA MET A 63 -6.16 10.95 -5.69
C MET A 63 -5.96 10.45 -4.26
N ILE A 64 -6.83 9.55 -3.80
CA ILE A 64 -6.67 8.81 -2.55
C ILE A 64 -6.17 7.42 -2.92
N SER A 65 -4.99 7.06 -2.44
CA SER A 65 -4.36 5.76 -2.73
C SER A 65 -4.76 4.67 -1.74
N GLY A 66 -5.34 5.03 -0.61
CA GLY A 66 -5.80 4.12 0.42
C GLY A 66 -5.34 4.52 1.83
N GLU A 67 -5.63 3.65 2.78
CA GLU A 67 -5.18 3.81 4.16
C GLU A 67 -3.85 3.09 4.39
N TRP A 68 -2.94 3.74 5.11
CA TRP A 68 -1.66 3.16 5.47
C TRP A 68 -1.51 3.09 6.98
N LEU A 69 -1.44 1.88 7.52
CA LEU A 69 -1.33 1.61 8.94
C LEU A 69 -2.55 2.13 9.74
N ASP A 70 -2.39 2.28 11.05
CA ASP A 70 -3.40 2.83 11.93
C ASP A 70 -2.93 4.13 12.61
N ASN A 71 -3.86 4.90 13.15
CA ASN A 71 -3.60 6.19 13.81
C ASN A 71 -2.76 6.12 15.09
N LYS A 72 -2.36 4.92 15.53
CA LYS A 72 -1.40 4.72 16.62
C LYS A 72 0.04 4.70 16.13
N LYS A 73 0.23 4.45 14.83
CA LYS A 73 1.55 4.28 14.20
C LYS A 73 1.92 5.45 13.31
N VAL A 74 0.93 6.13 12.71
CA VAL A 74 1.13 7.27 11.82
C VAL A 74 0.18 8.39 12.15
N SER A 75 0.56 9.63 11.90
CA SER A 75 -0.27 10.82 12.10
C SER A 75 -1.35 10.96 11.04
N GLU A 76 -1.07 10.54 9.82
CA GLU A 76 -1.97 10.56 8.68
C GLU A 76 -2.18 9.13 8.18
N VAL A 77 -3.41 8.65 8.27
CA VAL A 77 -3.81 7.31 7.85
C VAL A 77 -4.20 7.31 6.37
N ASN A 78 -4.97 8.31 5.95
CA ASN A 78 -5.40 8.47 4.56
C ASN A 78 -4.31 9.11 3.73
N TRP A 79 -3.83 8.38 2.73
CA TRP A 79 -2.80 8.87 1.82
C TRP A 79 -3.43 9.41 0.56
N TRP A 80 -3.28 10.71 0.35
CA TRP A 80 -3.74 11.40 -0.83
C TRP A 80 -2.59 12.08 -1.57
N HIS A 81 -2.77 12.28 -2.87
CA HIS A 81 -1.76 12.81 -3.76
C HIS A 81 -2.41 13.80 -4.74
N ASN A 82 -1.69 14.87 -5.04
CA ASN A 82 -1.97 15.69 -6.20
C ASN A 82 -1.33 15.05 -7.43
N VAL A 83 -2.11 14.85 -8.47
CA VAL A 83 -1.67 14.25 -9.73
C VAL A 83 -2.02 15.19 -10.87
N ASP A 84 -1.00 15.70 -11.57
CA ASP A 84 -1.17 16.49 -12.77
C ASP A 84 -0.97 15.62 -14.00
N ILE A 85 -1.99 15.50 -14.85
CA ILE A 85 -1.91 14.77 -16.11
C ILE A 85 -1.97 15.76 -17.24
N ILE A 86 -0.97 15.78 -18.11
CA ILE A 86 -0.93 16.62 -19.30
C ILE A 86 -0.97 15.74 -20.54
N ILE A 87 -2.02 15.92 -21.34
CA ILE A 87 -2.24 15.17 -22.58
C ILE A 87 -2.10 16.11 -23.77
N PRO A 88 -1.06 15.94 -24.60
CA PRO A 88 -0.91 16.69 -25.85
C PRO A 88 -2.08 16.40 -26.81
N LYS A 89 -2.53 17.39 -27.58
CA LYS A 89 -3.58 17.18 -28.60
C LYS A 89 -3.16 16.23 -29.71
N GLU A 90 -1.86 16.24 -30.04
CA GLU A 90 -1.25 15.26 -30.93
C GLU A 90 -0.39 14.27 -30.16
N VAL A 91 -0.96 13.12 -29.81
CA VAL A 91 -0.22 12.03 -29.19
C VAL A 91 0.51 11.24 -30.26
N LYS A 92 1.85 11.30 -30.27
CA LYS A 92 2.71 10.63 -31.27
C LYS A 92 3.30 9.30 -30.79
N THR A 93 3.09 8.91 -29.55
CA THR A 93 3.67 7.72 -28.93
C THR A 93 2.68 7.11 -27.94
N SER A 94 2.80 5.81 -27.70
CA SER A 94 2.05 5.11 -26.65
C SER A 94 2.75 5.16 -25.27
N SER A 95 3.88 5.88 -25.18
CA SER A 95 4.64 6.02 -23.95
C SER A 95 4.37 7.36 -23.29
N GLY A 96 4.28 7.37 -21.97
CA GLY A 96 4.21 8.56 -21.13
C GLY A 96 5.46 8.69 -20.25
N ILE A 97 5.65 9.86 -19.68
CA ILE A 97 6.67 10.15 -18.67
C ILE A 97 5.94 10.45 -17.36
N MET A 98 6.36 9.82 -16.29
CA MET A 98 5.88 10.12 -14.94
C MET A 98 7.03 10.75 -14.14
N PHE A 99 6.73 11.86 -13.48
CA PHE A 99 7.59 12.45 -12.46
C PHE A 99 6.94 12.25 -11.11
N ILE A 100 7.70 11.72 -10.16
CA ILE A 100 7.26 11.56 -8.77
C ILE A 100 8.12 12.51 -7.94
N ASP A 101 7.47 13.43 -7.25
CA ASP A 101 8.11 14.34 -6.31
C ASP A 101 7.57 14.09 -4.90
N ASN A 102 8.35 14.42 -3.88
CA ASN A 102 7.93 14.34 -2.49
C ASN A 102 7.35 15.69 -2.08
N GLY A 103 6.08 15.69 -1.76
CA GLY A 103 5.37 16.81 -1.17
C GLY A 103 5.08 16.57 0.31
N VAL A 104 4.68 17.63 1.00
CA VAL A 104 4.03 17.55 2.31
C VAL A 104 2.54 17.76 2.05
N SER A 105 1.71 16.80 2.42
CA SER A 105 0.25 16.96 2.41
C SER A 105 -0.13 18.00 3.48
N SER A 106 -0.18 19.27 3.11
CA SER A 106 -0.75 20.31 3.96
C SER A 106 -2.01 20.81 3.29
N GLU A 107 -3.15 20.60 3.91
CA GLU A 107 -4.33 21.39 3.60
C GLU A 107 -4.02 22.84 4.05
N ASN A 108 -3.90 23.76 3.09
CA ASN A 108 -3.90 25.19 3.37
C ASN A 108 -5.33 25.71 3.47
#